data_3981bec2d562383183e445d28f02e096
#
_entry.id   3981bec2d562383183e445d28f02e096
#
_cell.length_a   1.000
_cell.length_b   1.000
_cell.length_c   1.000
_cell.angle_alpha   90.00
_cell.angle_beta   90.00
_cell.angle_gamma   90.00
#
_symmetry.space_group_name_H-M   'P 1'
#
loop_
_entity.id
_entity.type
_entity.pdbx_description
1 polymer ?
#
loop_
_entity_poly.entity_id
_entity_poly.type
_entity_poly.pdbx_seq_one_letter_code
_entity_poly.pdbx_strand_id
1 'polypeptide(L)'
;MKQYIISTNFSSEKLNLVCFEGNKKIQEEEISLSDLKNNIDPASIIYLLLDSSKISMFSFKKEDSETKEKYEARFFADKEDILVNDISNQKFFSFSENNNDLVFLIDKEYYEDIQNELSKLNNKIFLIPEYFLLGETDTDVSVNTKHKLL
;
A
#
# COMPACT_ATOMS: atom_id res chain seq x y z
N MET A 1 4.13 10.28 21.39
CA MET A 1 3.76 10.52 19.99
C MET A 1 2.69 9.51 19.57
N LYS A 2 1.65 10.00 18.98
CA LYS A 2 0.59 9.13 18.44
C LYS A 2 1.00 8.53 17.11
N GLN A 3 0.60 7.28 16.90
CA GLN A 3 0.77 6.57 15.66
C GLN A 3 -0.57 6.02 15.22
N TYR A 4 -0.91 6.23 13.96
CA TYR A 4 -2.14 5.71 13.39
C TYR A 4 -1.84 4.58 12.42
N ILE A 5 -2.59 3.51 12.55
CA ILE A 5 -2.63 2.45 11.55
C ILE A 5 -3.99 2.56 10.88
N ILE A 6 -3.97 2.82 9.58
CA ILE A 6 -5.17 3.00 8.79
C ILE A 6 -5.23 1.90 7.76
N SER A 7 -6.29 1.13 7.75
CA SER A 7 -6.54 0.13 6.73
C SER A 7 -7.71 0.53 5.85
N THR A 8 -7.56 0.32 4.56
CA THR A 8 -8.60 0.60 3.58
C THR A 8 -9.47 -0.65 3.40
N ASN A 9 -10.77 -0.44 3.16
CA ASN A 9 -11.66 -1.50 2.73
C ASN A 9 -11.60 -1.65 1.20
N PHE A 10 -12.42 -2.50 0.63
CA PHE A 10 -12.49 -2.71 -0.83
C PHE A 10 -12.74 -1.44 -1.63
N SER A 11 -13.32 -0.43 -1.00
CA SER A 11 -13.40 0.91 -1.56
C SER A 11 -12.53 1.85 -0.73
N SER A 12 -12.01 2.90 -1.35
CA SER A 12 -11.28 3.94 -0.64
C SER A 12 -12.18 4.86 0.20
N GLU A 13 -13.49 4.64 0.16
CA GLU A 13 -14.44 5.52 0.84
C GLU A 13 -14.45 5.35 2.35
N LYS A 14 -14.19 4.13 2.85
CA LYS A 14 -14.21 3.81 4.28
C LYS A 14 -12.88 3.25 4.74
N LEU A 15 -12.45 3.74 5.89
CA LEU A 15 -11.17 3.37 6.49
C LEU A 15 -11.39 2.88 7.92
N ASN A 16 -10.59 1.91 8.33
CA ASN A 16 -10.45 1.55 9.74
C ASN A 16 -9.26 2.30 10.31
N LEU A 17 -9.51 3.07 11.35
CA LEU A 17 -8.51 3.87 12.04
C LEU A 17 -8.21 3.28 13.40
N VAL A 18 -6.93 2.97 13.65
CA VAL A 18 -6.47 2.54 14.96
C VAL A 18 -5.36 3.47 15.39
N CYS A 19 -5.50 4.04 16.59
CA CYS A 19 -4.48 4.94 17.14
C CYS A 19 -3.78 4.31 18.32
N PHE A 20 -2.46 4.39 18.31
CA PHE A 20 -1.61 3.96 19.41
C PHE A 20 -0.85 5.13 20.00
N GLU A 21 -0.66 5.11 21.30
CA GLU A 21 0.27 5.98 22.01
C GLU A 21 1.23 5.07 22.77
N GLY A 22 2.47 5.01 22.30
CA GLY A 22 3.39 3.95 22.72
C GLY A 22 2.86 2.59 22.28
N ASN A 23 2.76 1.65 23.21
CA ASN A 23 2.22 0.31 22.95
C ASN A 23 0.73 0.17 23.29
N LYS A 24 0.08 1.28 23.65
CA LYS A 24 -1.30 1.26 24.07
C LYS A 24 -2.24 1.73 22.97
N LYS A 25 -3.21 0.89 22.63
CA LYS A 25 -4.29 1.27 21.73
C LYS A 25 -5.26 2.21 22.47
N ILE A 26 -5.44 3.42 21.94
CA ILE A 26 -6.29 4.45 22.56
C ILE A 26 -7.56 4.75 21.77
N GLN A 27 -7.63 4.33 20.52
CA GLN A 27 -8.77 4.61 19.66
C GLN A 27 -8.88 3.54 18.57
N GLU A 28 -10.11 3.17 18.22
CA GLU A 28 -10.41 2.31 17.08
C GLU A 28 -11.79 2.66 16.56
N GLU A 29 -11.85 3.08 15.29
CA GLU A 29 -13.12 3.48 14.67
C GLU A 29 -13.08 3.33 13.16
N GLU A 30 -14.23 3.31 12.53
CA GLU A 30 -14.38 3.38 11.08
C GLU A 30 -14.75 4.82 10.72
N ILE A 31 -13.98 5.39 9.77
CA ILE A 31 -14.20 6.75 9.29
C ILE A 31 -14.28 6.75 7.76
N SER A 32 -14.85 7.80 7.18
CA SER A 32 -14.77 8.02 5.75
C SER A 32 -13.43 8.62 5.37
N LEU A 33 -12.98 8.36 4.14
CA LEU A 33 -11.73 8.94 3.63
C LEU A 33 -11.76 10.47 3.68
N SER A 34 -12.89 11.08 3.37
CA SER A 34 -13.05 12.53 3.41
C SER A 34 -12.91 13.14 4.81
N ASP A 35 -13.16 12.35 5.85
CA ASP A 35 -13.05 12.80 7.25
C ASP A 35 -11.66 12.57 7.84
N LEU A 36 -10.74 12.00 7.09
CA LEU A 36 -9.43 11.60 7.57
C LEU A 36 -8.68 12.76 8.22
N LYS A 37 -8.65 13.92 7.56
CA LYS A 37 -7.94 15.10 8.05
C LYS A 37 -8.44 15.56 9.42
N ASN A 38 -9.73 15.44 9.68
CA ASN A 38 -10.34 15.90 10.94
C ASN A 38 -10.12 14.94 12.10
N ASN A 39 -9.68 13.71 11.82
CA ASN A 39 -9.53 12.66 12.83
C ASN A 39 -8.07 12.33 13.15
N ILE A 40 -7.12 13.00 12.49
CA ILE A 40 -5.69 12.73 12.64
C ILE A 40 -5.03 13.90 13.40
N ASP A 41 -4.26 13.54 14.42
CA ASP A 41 -3.41 14.50 15.12
C ASP A 41 -2.28 14.95 14.16
N PRO A 42 -2.10 16.26 13.93
CA PRO A 42 -1.08 16.74 12.98
C PRO A 42 0.36 16.35 13.31
N ALA A 43 0.67 16.01 14.56
CA ALA A 43 2.01 15.63 14.97
C ALA A 43 2.28 14.12 14.92
N SER A 44 1.32 13.34 14.43
CA SER A 44 1.40 11.88 14.43
C SER A 44 2.09 11.32 13.18
N ILE A 45 2.49 10.05 13.29
CA ILE A 45 2.94 9.25 12.16
C ILE A 45 1.79 8.36 11.69
N ILE A 46 1.64 8.23 10.39
CA ILE A 46 0.57 7.42 9.78
C ILE A 46 1.18 6.25 9.03
N TYR A 47 0.68 5.06 9.33
CA TYR A 47 0.94 3.84 8.54
C TYR A 47 -0.34 3.49 7.80
N LEU A 48 -0.35 3.69 6.51
CA LEU A 48 -1.51 3.37 5.68
C LEU A 48 -1.33 2.00 5.03
N LEU A 49 -2.20 1.09 5.40
CA LEU A 49 -2.21 -0.27 4.85
C LEU A 49 -3.06 -0.27 3.58
N LEU A 50 -2.41 -0.55 2.46
CA LEU A 50 -3.08 -0.60 1.17
C LEU A 50 -3.78 -1.94 0.97
N ASP A 51 -4.98 -1.89 0.42
CA ASP A 51 -5.79 -3.07 0.12
C ASP A 51 -5.06 -4.00 -0.84
N SER A 52 -4.79 -5.23 -0.41
CA SER A 52 -4.06 -6.21 -1.21
C SER A 52 -4.80 -6.62 -2.49
N SER A 53 -6.12 -6.45 -2.54
CA SER A 53 -6.88 -6.70 -3.77
C SER A 53 -6.60 -5.67 -4.88
N LYS A 54 -6.03 -4.53 -4.52
CA LYS A 54 -5.70 -3.43 -5.43
C LYS A 54 -4.23 -3.38 -5.82
N ILE A 55 -3.43 -4.32 -5.33
CA ILE A 55 -1.99 -4.34 -5.53
C ILE A 55 -1.57 -5.70 -6.05
N SER A 56 -0.70 -5.68 -7.07
CA SER A 56 0.00 -6.87 -7.54
C SER A 56 1.49 -6.70 -7.30
N MET A 57 2.14 -7.74 -6.80
CA MET A 57 3.57 -7.74 -6.53
C MET A 57 4.27 -8.76 -7.42
N PHE A 58 5.39 -8.35 -7.98
CA PHE A 58 6.21 -9.19 -8.85
C PHE A 58 7.67 -9.11 -8.43
N SER A 59 8.36 -10.24 -8.52
CA SER A 59 9.82 -10.26 -8.43
C SER A 59 10.36 -10.09 -9.85
N PHE A 60 11.12 -9.03 -10.09
CA PHE A 60 11.65 -8.72 -11.42
C PHE A 60 12.99 -8.04 -11.31
N LYS A 61 14.04 -8.77 -11.62
CA LYS A 61 15.41 -8.31 -11.43
C LYS A 61 15.75 -7.12 -12.32
N LYS A 62 16.28 -6.08 -11.71
CA LYS A 62 16.82 -4.91 -12.39
C LYS A 62 18.21 -5.23 -12.93
N GLU A 63 18.49 -4.80 -14.16
CA GLU A 63 19.81 -4.93 -14.75
C GLU A 63 20.74 -3.81 -14.29
N ASP A 64 22.07 -4.08 -14.32
CA ASP A 64 23.05 -3.09 -13.91
C ASP A 64 22.94 -1.84 -14.79
N SER A 65 22.97 -0.68 -14.14
CA SER A 65 22.90 0.62 -14.84
C SER A 65 21.60 0.87 -15.62
N GLU A 66 20.57 0.07 -15.39
CA GLU A 66 19.27 0.26 -16.02
C GLU A 66 18.56 1.48 -15.41
N THR A 67 18.06 2.38 -16.27
CA THR A 67 17.26 3.51 -15.80
C THR A 67 15.88 3.04 -15.36
N LYS A 68 15.20 3.86 -14.55
CA LYS A 68 13.85 3.55 -14.09
C LYS A 68 12.89 3.35 -15.28
N GLU A 69 13.00 4.20 -16.30
CA GLU A 69 12.14 4.15 -17.48
C GLU A 69 12.37 2.87 -18.30
N LYS A 70 13.63 2.44 -18.44
CA LYS A 70 13.96 1.20 -19.14
C LYS A 70 13.50 -0.03 -18.37
N TYR A 71 13.67 -0.01 -17.06
CA TYR A 71 13.21 -1.07 -16.17
C TYR A 71 11.69 -1.26 -16.26
N GLU A 72 10.95 -0.17 -16.17
CA GLU A 72 9.49 -0.17 -16.29
C GLU A 72 9.05 -0.70 -17.67
N ALA A 73 9.64 -0.21 -18.74
CA ALA A 73 9.29 -0.66 -20.09
C ALA A 73 9.59 -2.15 -20.28
N ARG A 74 10.73 -2.62 -19.79
CA ARG A 74 11.10 -4.03 -19.86
C ARG A 74 10.17 -4.92 -19.04
N PHE A 75 9.77 -4.45 -17.86
CA PHE A 75 8.80 -5.16 -17.03
C PHE A 75 7.47 -5.34 -17.76
N PHE A 76 6.91 -4.28 -18.31
CA PHE A 76 5.63 -4.37 -19.01
C PHE A 76 5.71 -5.24 -20.28
N ALA A 77 6.82 -5.18 -21.01
CA ALA A 77 7.01 -6.05 -22.17
C ALA A 77 7.07 -7.53 -21.75
N ASP A 78 7.73 -7.84 -20.64
CA ASP A 78 7.86 -9.21 -20.14
C ASP A 78 6.54 -9.76 -19.60
N LYS A 79 5.72 -8.90 -18.99
CA LYS A 79 4.48 -9.30 -18.30
C LYS A 79 3.20 -9.06 -19.10
N GLU A 80 3.32 -8.66 -20.35
CA GLU A 80 2.17 -8.31 -21.19
C GLU A 80 1.10 -9.40 -21.23
N ASP A 81 1.51 -10.67 -21.34
CA ASP A 81 0.60 -11.80 -21.49
C ASP A 81 -0.10 -12.20 -20.18
N ILE A 82 0.42 -11.80 -19.02
CA ILE A 82 -0.11 -12.21 -17.72
C ILE A 82 -0.84 -11.09 -16.97
N LEU A 83 -0.73 -9.85 -17.43
CA LEU A 83 -1.43 -8.73 -16.80
C LEU A 83 -2.89 -8.74 -17.24
N VAL A 84 -3.77 -8.87 -16.25
CA VAL A 84 -5.22 -8.92 -16.49
C VAL A 84 -5.79 -7.54 -16.78
N ASN A 85 -5.20 -6.51 -16.17
CA ASN A 85 -5.68 -5.13 -16.30
C ASN A 85 -4.85 -4.37 -17.33
N ASP A 86 -5.49 -3.37 -17.95
CA ASP A 86 -4.82 -2.45 -18.84
C ASP A 86 -3.66 -1.75 -18.10
N ILE A 87 -2.49 -1.70 -18.73
CA ILE A 87 -1.29 -1.04 -18.19
C ILE A 87 -1.57 0.42 -17.84
N SER A 88 -2.38 1.12 -18.64
CA SER A 88 -2.73 2.52 -18.40
C SER A 88 -3.50 2.74 -17.08
N ASN A 89 -4.12 1.69 -16.54
CA ASN A 89 -4.87 1.74 -15.29
C ASN A 89 -4.05 1.33 -14.08
N GLN A 90 -2.73 1.19 -14.22
CA GLN A 90 -1.83 0.77 -13.16
C GLN A 90 -0.77 1.84 -12.89
N LYS A 91 -0.46 2.04 -11.61
CA LYS A 91 0.72 2.79 -11.17
C LYS A 91 1.84 1.80 -10.90
N PHE A 92 3.01 2.11 -11.43
CA PHE A 92 4.22 1.28 -11.29
C PHE A 92 5.11 1.83 -10.18
N PHE A 93 5.50 0.96 -9.26
CA PHE A 93 6.49 1.26 -8.23
C PHE A 93 7.52 0.15 -8.19
N SER A 94 8.78 0.51 -8.01
CA SER A 94 9.85 -0.47 -7.85
C SER A 94 10.58 -0.24 -6.54
N PHE A 95 11.07 -1.34 -5.98
CA PHE A 95 11.74 -1.34 -4.69
C PHE A 95 12.84 -2.39 -4.70
N SER A 96 14.03 -2.03 -4.23
CA SER A 96 15.18 -2.95 -4.16
C SER A 96 15.68 -3.05 -2.73
N GLU A 97 15.74 -4.27 -2.20
CA GLU A 97 16.25 -4.56 -0.87
C GLU A 97 16.90 -5.94 -0.82
N ASN A 98 18.09 -6.03 -0.23
CA ASN A 98 18.79 -7.29 0.00
C ASN A 98 18.92 -8.16 -1.27
N ASN A 99 19.28 -7.56 -2.40
CA ASN A 99 19.40 -8.20 -3.72
C ASN A 99 18.05 -8.67 -4.29
N ASN A 100 16.95 -8.31 -3.69
CA ASN A 100 15.62 -8.56 -4.23
C ASN A 100 15.07 -7.28 -4.85
N ASP A 101 14.69 -7.39 -6.12
CA ASP A 101 14.03 -6.30 -6.83
C ASP A 101 12.56 -6.65 -6.98
N LEU A 102 11.71 -5.78 -6.47
CA LEU A 102 10.27 -5.96 -6.47
C LEU A 102 9.59 -4.88 -7.27
N VAL A 103 8.53 -5.27 -7.97
CA VAL A 103 7.64 -4.34 -8.68
C VAL A 103 6.26 -4.44 -8.06
N PHE A 104 5.66 -3.28 -7.80
CA PHE A 104 4.29 -3.19 -7.35
C PHE A 104 3.47 -2.47 -8.40
N LEU A 105 2.36 -3.06 -8.78
CA LEU A 105 1.34 -2.42 -9.60
C LEU A 105 0.13 -2.13 -8.72
N ILE A 106 -0.26 -0.87 -8.66
CA ILE A 106 -1.39 -0.42 -7.86
C ILE A 106 -2.45 0.13 -8.79
N ASP A 107 -3.71 -0.26 -8.56
CA ASP A 107 -4.85 0.30 -9.28
C ASP A 107 -4.78 1.83 -9.25
N LYS A 108 -4.80 2.46 -10.41
CA LYS A 108 -4.56 3.89 -10.56
C LYS A 108 -5.62 4.74 -9.88
N GLU A 109 -6.88 4.41 -10.06
CA GLU A 109 -7.99 5.16 -9.46
C GLU A 109 -7.94 5.07 -7.93
N TYR A 110 -7.74 3.87 -7.42
CA TYR A 110 -7.59 3.65 -5.97
C TYR A 110 -6.43 4.47 -5.40
N TYR A 111 -5.27 4.43 -6.06
CA TYR A 111 -4.10 5.18 -5.62
C TYR A 111 -4.34 6.70 -5.65
N GLU A 112 -4.94 7.20 -6.73
CA GLU A 112 -5.19 8.64 -6.87
C GLU A 112 -6.19 9.16 -5.85
N ASP A 113 -7.24 8.39 -5.54
CA ASP A 113 -8.21 8.75 -4.51
C ASP A 113 -7.54 8.89 -3.14
N ILE A 114 -6.68 7.94 -2.80
CA ILE A 114 -5.92 7.98 -1.55
C ILE A 114 -4.97 9.17 -1.54
N GLN A 115 -4.21 9.39 -2.62
CA GLN A 115 -3.27 10.50 -2.70
C GLN A 115 -3.94 11.86 -2.60
N ASN A 116 -5.12 12.03 -3.18
CA ASN A 116 -5.86 13.28 -3.08
C ASN A 116 -6.19 13.62 -1.62
N GLU A 117 -6.57 12.64 -0.82
CA GLU A 117 -6.85 12.88 0.60
C GLU A 117 -5.57 13.01 1.43
N LEU A 118 -4.55 12.21 1.15
CA LEU A 118 -3.28 12.31 1.86
C LEU A 118 -2.56 13.63 1.63
N SER A 119 -2.74 14.25 0.47
CA SER A 119 -2.13 15.54 0.15
C SER A 119 -2.62 16.67 1.06
N LYS A 120 -3.75 16.50 1.72
CA LYS A 120 -4.30 17.45 2.70
C LYS A 120 -3.63 17.33 4.07
N LEU A 121 -2.81 16.31 4.29
CA LEU A 121 -2.13 16.04 5.55
C LEU A 121 -0.67 16.45 5.46
N ASN A 122 -0.13 16.98 6.56
CA ASN A 122 1.29 17.30 6.70
C ASN A 122 2.06 16.24 7.50
N ASN A 123 1.43 15.13 7.78
CA ASN A 123 2.00 14.04 8.54
C ASN A 123 3.05 13.26 7.74
N LYS A 124 3.96 12.61 8.45
CA LYS A 124 4.80 11.58 7.85
C LYS A 124 3.95 10.34 7.62
N ILE A 125 3.88 9.88 6.39
CA ILE A 125 3.00 8.79 5.98
C ILE A 125 3.81 7.68 5.32
N PHE A 126 3.61 6.45 5.79
CA PHE A 126 4.18 5.26 5.17
C PHE A 126 3.05 4.47 4.51
N LEU A 127 3.20 4.17 3.22
CA LEU A 127 2.27 3.31 2.49
C LEU A 127 2.80 1.88 2.54
N ILE A 128 2.01 0.97 3.06
CA ILE A 128 2.42 -0.42 3.26
C ILE A 128 1.37 -1.36 2.66
N PRO A 129 1.75 -2.22 1.70
CA PRO A 129 0.83 -3.26 1.25
C PRO A 129 0.39 -4.14 2.42
N GLU A 130 -0.89 -4.40 2.51
CA GLU A 130 -1.47 -5.11 3.65
C GLU A 130 -0.85 -6.49 3.87
N TYR A 131 -0.49 -7.19 2.80
CA TYR A 131 0.10 -8.53 2.92
C TYR A 131 1.50 -8.53 3.55
N PHE A 132 2.18 -7.41 3.66
CA PHE A 132 3.45 -7.35 4.39
C PHE A 132 3.30 -7.59 5.89
N LEU A 133 2.08 -7.46 6.41
CA LEU A 133 1.79 -7.78 7.81
C LEU A 133 1.91 -9.26 8.11
N LEU A 134 1.90 -10.14 7.09
CA LEU A 134 2.05 -11.57 7.29
C LEU A 134 3.45 -11.95 7.76
N GLY A 135 4.45 -11.11 7.45
CA GLY A 135 5.84 -11.36 7.82
C GLY A 135 6.41 -12.63 7.21
N GLU A 136 7.61 -13.01 7.66
CA GLU A 136 8.22 -14.26 7.30
C GLU A 136 7.70 -15.33 8.27
N THR A 137 7.00 -16.33 7.73
CA THR A 137 6.55 -17.47 8.51
C THR A 137 6.96 -18.77 7.82
N ASP A 138 7.46 -19.74 8.61
CA ASP A 138 7.82 -21.06 8.11
C ASP A 138 6.60 -21.98 8.01
N THR A 139 5.43 -21.48 8.36
CA THR A 139 4.19 -22.26 8.36
C THR A 139 3.12 -21.53 7.54
N ASP A 140 2.20 -22.31 6.98
CA ASP A 140 1.02 -21.75 6.33
C ASP A 140 0.17 -21.06 7.39
N VAL A 141 0.15 -19.73 7.33
CA VAL A 141 -0.66 -18.92 8.23
C VAL A 141 -1.88 -18.43 7.49
N SER A 142 -3.04 -18.79 7.99
CA SER A 142 -4.28 -18.22 7.54
C SER A 142 -4.55 -16.95 8.34
N VAL A 143 -4.51 -15.82 7.67
CA VAL A 143 -4.87 -14.53 8.29
C VAL A 143 -6.26 -14.15 7.82
N ASN A 144 -7.16 -14.06 8.79
CA ASN A 144 -8.52 -13.61 8.52
C ASN A 144 -8.56 -12.09 8.52
N THR A 145 -8.44 -11.50 7.35
CA THR A 145 -8.56 -10.06 7.17
C THR A 145 -9.90 -9.73 6.52
N LYS A 146 -10.27 -8.46 6.51
CA LYS A 146 -11.44 -8.00 5.77
C LYS A 146 -11.24 -8.11 4.26
N HIS A 147 -10.01 -8.29 3.84
CA HIS A 147 -9.62 -8.34 2.44
C HIS A 147 -9.18 -9.75 2.10
N LYS A 148 -9.34 -10.09 0.84
CA LYS A 148 -8.95 -11.39 0.35
C LYS A 148 -7.42 -11.51 0.39
N LEU A 149 -6.92 -12.64 0.89
CA LEU A 149 -5.51 -12.96 0.85
C LEU A 149 -5.05 -13.21 -0.59
N LEU A 150 -3.82 -12.79 -0.85
CA LEU A 150 -3.14 -13.10 -2.09
C LEU A 150 -2.41 -14.43 -2.01
#